data_7ca2edba95effb4bda2b832040379bc9
#
_entry.id   7ca2edba95effb4bda2b832040379bc9
#
_cell.length_a   1.000
_cell.length_b   1.000
_cell.length_c   1.000
_cell.angle_alpha   90.00
_cell.angle_beta   90.00
_cell.angle_gamma   90.00
#
_symmetry.space_group_name_H-M   'P 1'
#
loop_
_entity.id
_entity.type
_entity.pdbx_description
1 polymer ?
#
loop_
_entity_poly.entity_id
_entity_poly.type
_entity_poly.pdbx_seq_one_letter_code
_entity_poly.pdbx_strand_id
1 'polypeptide(L)'
;MNPTRFGLATAFALLGPQLLVAQTPPTDGLIRHGAARHFVLVVKTDGSVVGWGNEEDGMAARPRSTGIVAAPTVIALPGKVRQVAVGLLTAYALLEDGTVVAWGDNHDGQLGNGAMGANIVLGIYPKSSVTPMRVTGLEDIIQIEAGERYALALRQDGTVWAWGLRDDGAIGDGKPTTLRPLSAIGPVQVPGLEGITRIAAGRTHNLALRRDGHVMSWGSNSEGELGIGTRFTGWTPAEVTGLDRVVAIDAGGAARGISGVIRDDGAVWMWGSNVETMMGNGEGPLSPDDPGARTLLPVPLKGIAGAKSLSLGGGHAAVLLGDGSLRMWGHDGWGQIGVGTSGSYHKRPVKVTGLANVAAVYLGGAHSFAVRTDGTFWIWGFRYRGAGLLAKDLQVPTRLDLP
;
A
#
# COMPACT_ATOMS: atom_id res chain seq x y z
N MET A 1 21.23 -62.30 -41.54
CA MET A 1 19.81 -62.17 -41.16
C MET A 1 19.74 -61.37 -39.93
N ASN A 2 19.17 -60.25 -40.10
CA ASN A 2 18.84 -59.23 -39.13
C ASN A 2 17.79 -59.72 -38.10
N PRO A 3 17.52 -59.01 -36.89
CA PRO A 3 17.27 -57.60 -36.84
C PRO A 3 17.79 -56.81 -35.58
N THR A 4 18.01 -55.54 -35.81
CA THR A 4 18.16 -54.41 -34.98
C THR A 4 17.14 -54.32 -33.82
N ARG A 5 17.64 -54.02 -32.62
CA ARG A 5 16.82 -53.53 -31.51
C ARG A 5 17.15 -52.07 -31.26
N PHE A 6 16.17 -51.19 -31.49
CA PHE A 6 16.16 -49.81 -31.07
C PHE A 6 15.87 -49.74 -29.54
N GLY A 7 16.79 -49.17 -28.80
CA GLY A 7 16.58 -48.81 -27.40
C GLY A 7 15.87 -47.47 -27.32
N LEU A 8 14.66 -47.44 -26.71
CA LEU A 8 14.00 -46.22 -26.27
C LEU A 8 14.75 -45.68 -25.05
N ALA A 9 15.38 -44.54 -25.21
CA ALA A 9 15.82 -43.72 -24.09
C ALA A 9 14.60 -42.95 -23.52
N THR A 10 14.15 -43.36 -22.35
CA THR A 10 13.12 -42.62 -21.59
C THR A 10 13.78 -41.42 -20.97
N ALA A 11 13.52 -40.25 -21.51
CA ALA A 11 13.88 -38.97 -20.89
C ALA A 11 12.97 -38.74 -19.69
N PHE A 12 13.48 -38.90 -18.47
CA PHE A 12 12.85 -38.35 -17.26
C PHE A 12 13.02 -36.84 -17.29
N ALA A 13 11.94 -36.13 -17.65
CA ALA A 13 11.83 -34.73 -17.38
C ALA A 13 11.63 -34.53 -15.86
N LEU A 14 12.68 -34.08 -15.20
CA LEU A 14 12.60 -33.54 -13.84
C LEU A 14 11.72 -32.28 -13.88
N LEU A 15 10.46 -32.46 -13.59
CA LEU A 15 9.57 -31.34 -13.20
C LEU A 15 10.07 -30.85 -11.84
N GLY A 16 10.88 -29.80 -11.86
CA GLY A 16 11.16 -29.01 -10.67
C GLY A 16 9.86 -28.45 -10.10
N PRO A 17 9.79 -28.18 -8.78
CA PRO A 17 8.60 -27.62 -8.18
C PRO A 17 8.29 -26.30 -8.89
N GLN A 18 7.16 -26.25 -9.59
CA GLN A 18 6.59 -24.99 -10.03
C GLN A 18 6.29 -24.21 -8.76
N LEU A 19 7.12 -23.21 -8.47
CA LEU A 19 6.76 -22.17 -7.52
C LEU A 19 5.38 -21.68 -7.94
N LEU A 20 4.39 -21.91 -7.09
CA LEU A 20 3.13 -21.21 -7.13
C LEU A 20 3.51 -19.73 -7.02
N VAL A 21 3.63 -19.05 -8.14
CA VAL A 21 3.55 -17.59 -8.16
C VAL A 21 2.17 -17.31 -7.57
N ALA A 22 2.14 -16.83 -6.34
CA ALA A 22 0.92 -16.38 -5.73
C ALA A 22 0.28 -15.43 -6.75
N GLN A 23 -0.81 -15.90 -7.37
CA GLN A 23 -1.57 -15.07 -8.30
C GLN A 23 -1.86 -13.80 -7.54
N THR A 24 -1.51 -12.67 -8.15
CA THR A 24 -2.05 -11.39 -7.72
C THR A 24 -3.54 -11.63 -7.48
N PRO A 25 -4.08 -11.28 -6.29
CA PRO A 25 -5.51 -11.40 -6.09
C PRO A 25 -6.21 -10.77 -7.30
N PRO A 26 -7.35 -11.31 -7.73
CA PRO A 26 -8.08 -10.78 -8.86
C PRO A 26 -8.17 -9.27 -8.70
N THR A 27 -7.88 -8.53 -9.76
CA THR A 27 -7.77 -7.07 -9.80
C THR A 27 -9.08 -6.35 -9.53
N ASP A 28 -10.07 -7.06 -9.06
CA ASP A 28 -11.43 -6.63 -8.82
C ASP A 28 -11.50 -5.83 -7.52
N GLY A 29 -11.29 -4.53 -7.65
CA GLY A 29 -11.50 -3.58 -6.57
C GLY A 29 -10.28 -3.30 -5.68
N LEU A 30 -9.15 -2.90 -6.27
CA LEU A 30 -8.04 -2.35 -5.50
C LEU A 30 -8.40 -0.96 -4.95
N ILE A 31 -8.53 -0.88 -3.64
CA ILE A 31 -8.68 0.38 -2.91
C ILE A 31 -7.33 0.69 -2.29
N ARG A 32 -6.75 1.85 -2.58
CA ARG A 32 -5.57 2.32 -1.88
C ARG A 32 -5.76 3.77 -1.46
N HIS A 33 -5.14 4.14 -0.35
CA HIS A 33 -5.50 5.29 0.41
C HIS A 33 -4.28 5.90 1.11
N GLY A 34 -4.13 7.22 1.03
CA GLY A 34 -3.10 7.95 1.78
C GLY A 34 -3.51 8.22 3.23
N ALA A 35 -2.55 8.18 4.14
CA ALA A 35 -2.76 8.13 5.58
C ALA A 35 -3.35 9.39 6.24
N ALA A 36 -3.38 10.53 5.60
CA ALA A 36 -3.68 11.79 6.29
C ALA A 36 -4.88 12.59 5.75
N ARG A 37 -5.28 12.40 4.50
CA ARG A 37 -6.47 13.06 3.93
C ARG A 37 -7.25 12.05 3.09
N HIS A 38 -8.50 12.06 3.20
CA HIS A 38 -9.40 10.96 3.04
C HIS A 38 -10.08 10.98 1.67
N PHE A 39 -9.38 10.56 0.65
CA PHE A 39 -9.93 10.31 -0.67
C PHE A 39 -9.77 8.82 -1.00
N VAL A 40 -10.80 8.22 -1.55
CA VAL A 40 -10.86 6.80 -1.89
C VAL A 40 -10.96 6.64 -3.39
N LEU A 41 -10.19 5.72 -3.94
CA LEU A 41 -10.30 5.24 -5.32
C LEU A 41 -10.58 3.74 -5.33
N VAL A 42 -11.49 3.33 -6.19
CA VAL A 42 -11.82 1.92 -6.42
C VAL A 42 -11.76 1.62 -7.90
N VAL A 43 -11.03 0.59 -8.29
CA VAL A 43 -11.06 0.04 -9.65
C VAL A 43 -12.17 -0.99 -9.72
N LYS A 44 -13.07 -0.85 -10.69
CA LYS A 44 -14.13 -1.82 -10.97
C LYS A 44 -13.64 -2.93 -11.89
N THR A 45 -14.39 -4.02 -11.96
CA THR A 45 -14.07 -5.18 -12.80
C THR A 45 -13.97 -4.86 -14.30
N ASP A 46 -14.63 -3.81 -14.75
CA ASP A 46 -14.56 -3.30 -16.14
C ASP A 46 -13.35 -2.38 -16.39
N GLY A 47 -12.51 -2.15 -15.38
CA GLY A 47 -11.35 -1.27 -15.41
C GLY A 47 -11.70 0.21 -15.25
N SER A 48 -12.96 0.58 -15.03
CA SER A 48 -13.34 1.95 -14.67
C SER A 48 -12.99 2.24 -13.20
N VAL A 49 -12.82 3.53 -12.87
CA VAL A 49 -12.46 3.99 -11.52
C VAL A 49 -13.56 4.87 -10.98
N VAL A 50 -13.91 4.64 -9.73
CA VAL A 50 -14.77 5.55 -8.95
C VAL A 50 -13.98 6.10 -7.76
N GLY A 51 -14.29 7.35 -7.39
CA GLY A 51 -13.63 8.01 -6.25
C GLY A 51 -14.59 8.87 -5.46
N TRP A 52 -14.31 9.03 -4.16
CA TRP A 52 -15.06 9.92 -3.26
C TRP A 52 -14.19 10.33 -2.06
N GLY A 53 -14.64 11.33 -1.33
CA GLY A 53 -13.97 11.84 -0.15
C GLY A 53 -13.57 13.31 -0.28
N ASN A 54 -12.49 13.71 0.40
CA ASN A 54 -11.96 15.07 0.31
C ASN A 54 -11.25 15.26 -1.04
N GLU A 55 -11.71 16.23 -1.85
CA GLU A 55 -11.18 16.51 -3.19
C GLU A 55 -10.17 17.67 -3.24
N GLU A 56 -9.56 18.02 -2.12
CA GLU A 56 -8.51 19.04 -2.12
C GLU A 56 -7.45 18.72 -3.19
N ASP A 57 -6.94 19.75 -3.83
CA ASP A 57 -5.93 19.68 -4.89
C ASP A 57 -6.31 18.87 -6.13
N GLY A 58 -7.61 18.64 -6.36
CA GLY A 58 -8.10 18.02 -7.57
C GLY A 58 -8.09 16.49 -7.56
N MET A 59 -8.09 15.86 -6.40
CA MET A 59 -8.11 14.40 -6.24
C MET A 59 -9.24 13.69 -7.00
N ALA A 60 -10.37 14.38 -7.22
CA ALA A 60 -11.49 13.86 -8.00
C ALA A 60 -11.30 13.97 -9.54
N ALA A 61 -10.13 14.35 -10.02
CA ALA A 61 -9.82 14.58 -11.43
C ALA A 61 -10.84 15.51 -12.13
N ARG A 62 -11.30 16.56 -11.42
CA ARG A 62 -12.25 17.57 -11.91
C ARG A 62 -12.00 18.92 -11.24
N PRO A 63 -12.44 20.03 -11.84
CA PRO A 63 -12.37 21.34 -11.19
C PRO A 63 -13.01 21.31 -9.80
N ARG A 64 -12.39 22.00 -8.83
CA ARG A 64 -12.90 22.08 -7.45
C ARG A 64 -14.32 22.61 -7.41
N SER A 65 -15.19 21.97 -6.66
CA SER A 65 -16.55 22.47 -6.40
C SER A 65 -16.77 22.80 -4.94
N THR A 66 -16.82 21.79 -4.07
CA THR A 66 -17.14 21.96 -2.64
C THR A 66 -16.04 21.48 -1.69
N GLY A 67 -14.93 20.92 -2.20
CA GLY A 67 -13.88 20.29 -1.41
C GLY A 67 -14.22 18.87 -0.93
N ILE A 68 -15.44 18.38 -1.18
CA ILE A 68 -15.89 17.04 -0.78
C ILE A 68 -16.67 16.39 -1.91
N VAL A 69 -16.27 15.18 -2.32
CA VAL A 69 -17.06 14.30 -3.19
C VAL A 69 -17.89 13.38 -2.29
N ALA A 70 -19.17 13.73 -2.17
CA ALA A 70 -20.07 13.12 -1.18
C ALA A 70 -20.47 11.67 -1.49
N ALA A 71 -20.40 11.25 -2.76
CA ALA A 71 -20.78 9.91 -3.21
C ALA A 71 -19.77 9.37 -4.22
N PRO A 72 -19.63 8.05 -4.36
CA PRO A 72 -18.80 7.45 -5.40
C PRO A 72 -19.13 8.04 -6.78
N THR A 73 -18.13 8.62 -7.42
CA THR A 73 -18.25 9.30 -8.73
C THR A 73 -17.21 8.73 -9.67
N VAL A 74 -17.58 8.54 -10.94
CA VAL A 74 -16.66 8.03 -11.97
C VAL A 74 -15.54 9.04 -12.20
N ILE A 75 -14.31 8.55 -12.17
CA ILE A 75 -13.10 9.32 -12.51
C ILE A 75 -12.77 9.04 -13.98
N ALA A 76 -12.76 10.11 -14.78
CA ALA A 76 -12.42 9.99 -16.21
C ALA A 76 -10.90 9.77 -16.36
N LEU A 77 -10.50 8.59 -16.83
CA LEU A 77 -9.10 8.20 -17.07
C LEU A 77 -8.91 7.82 -18.55
N PRO A 78 -7.69 7.95 -19.10
CA PRO A 78 -7.43 7.77 -20.53
C PRO A 78 -7.50 6.32 -21.01
N GLY A 79 -7.69 5.36 -20.12
CA GLY A 79 -7.78 3.93 -20.43
C GLY A 79 -8.28 3.11 -19.26
N LYS A 80 -8.39 1.80 -19.46
CA LYS A 80 -8.74 0.86 -18.40
C LYS A 80 -7.62 0.78 -17.36
N VAL A 81 -8.02 0.74 -16.11
CA VAL A 81 -7.12 0.77 -14.96
C VAL A 81 -6.96 -0.63 -14.37
N ARG A 82 -5.71 -0.98 -14.10
CA ARG A 82 -5.31 -2.21 -13.43
C ARG A 82 -5.08 -2.02 -11.93
N GLN A 83 -4.57 -0.85 -11.52
CA GLN A 83 -4.28 -0.54 -10.13
C GLN A 83 -4.38 0.97 -9.89
N VAL A 84 -4.80 1.37 -8.69
CA VAL A 84 -4.71 2.75 -8.21
C VAL A 84 -3.85 2.80 -6.96
N ALA A 85 -3.19 3.95 -6.75
CA ALA A 85 -2.49 4.27 -5.52
C ALA A 85 -2.79 5.73 -5.14
N VAL A 86 -2.87 6.02 -3.84
CA VAL A 86 -3.25 7.35 -3.34
C VAL A 86 -2.26 7.79 -2.27
N GLY A 87 -1.57 8.89 -2.52
CA GLY A 87 -0.76 9.59 -1.53
C GLY A 87 -1.60 10.58 -0.71
N LEU A 88 -0.94 11.53 -0.05
CA LEU A 88 -1.63 12.52 0.79
C LEU A 88 -2.63 13.37 -0.02
N LEU A 89 -2.17 13.92 -1.13
CA LEU A 89 -2.94 14.80 -2.02
C LEU A 89 -2.71 14.48 -3.51
N THR A 90 -2.18 13.31 -3.83
CA THR A 90 -1.88 12.88 -5.19
C THR A 90 -2.43 11.48 -5.42
N ALA A 91 -3.04 11.27 -6.55
CA ALA A 91 -3.58 10.00 -7.00
C ALA A 91 -2.85 9.49 -8.24
N TYR A 92 -2.75 8.18 -8.34
CA TYR A 92 -2.08 7.48 -9.43
C TYR A 92 -2.97 6.35 -9.96
N ALA A 93 -2.91 6.11 -11.25
CA ALA A 93 -3.50 4.94 -11.87
C ALA A 93 -2.49 4.27 -12.81
N LEU A 94 -2.33 2.97 -12.66
CA LEU A 94 -1.64 2.09 -13.58
C LEU A 94 -2.67 1.55 -14.57
N LEU A 95 -2.49 1.86 -15.84
CA LEU A 95 -3.33 1.40 -16.92
C LEU A 95 -2.97 -0.04 -17.33
N GLU A 96 -3.87 -0.71 -18.04
CA GLU A 96 -3.65 -2.07 -18.55
C GLU A 96 -2.44 -2.19 -19.47
N ASP A 97 -2.08 -1.11 -20.19
CA ASP A 97 -0.93 -1.04 -21.09
C ASP A 97 0.41 -0.78 -20.38
N GLY A 98 0.44 -0.72 -19.03
CA GLY A 98 1.62 -0.43 -18.25
C GLY A 98 1.96 1.06 -18.12
N THR A 99 1.15 1.95 -18.69
CA THR A 99 1.27 3.40 -18.51
C THR A 99 0.81 3.82 -17.11
N VAL A 100 1.53 4.76 -16.49
CA VAL A 100 1.12 5.39 -15.23
C VAL A 100 0.64 6.80 -15.48
N VAL A 101 -0.53 7.15 -14.94
CA VAL A 101 -1.03 8.53 -14.90
C VAL A 101 -1.16 8.99 -13.45
N ALA A 102 -0.96 10.30 -13.24
CA ALA A 102 -0.99 10.94 -11.93
C ALA A 102 -1.78 12.25 -12.00
N TRP A 103 -2.48 12.59 -10.91
CA TRP A 103 -3.19 13.87 -10.75
C TRP A 103 -3.26 14.25 -9.27
N GLY A 104 -3.63 15.50 -8.97
CA GLY A 104 -3.60 16.08 -7.65
C GLY A 104 -2.42 17.02 -7.44
N ASP A 105 -1.89 17.08 -6.23
CA ASP A 105 -0.78 17.97 -5.84
C ASP A 105 0.54 17.64 -6.56
N ASN A 106 1.32 18.69 -6.85
CA ASN A 106 2.63 18.59 -7.50
C ASN A 106 3.70 19.52 -6.88
N HIS A 107 3.51 19.93 -5.63
CA HIS A 107 4.47 20.83 -4.97
C HIS A 107 5.88 20.23 -4.90
N ASP A 108 5.97 18.92 -4.76
CA ASP A 108 7.22 18.16 -4.63
C ASP A 108 7.50 17.26 -5.83
N GLY A 109 6.88 17.52 -6.98
CA GLY A 109 7.10 16.71 -8.18
C GLY A 109 6.39 15.36 -8.16
N GLN A 110 5.37 15.20 -7.33
CA GLN A 110 4.65 13.93 -7.17
C GLN A 110 3.98 13.46 -8.45
N LEU A 111 3.64 14.35 -9.39
CA LEU A 111 3.11 13.96 -10.69
C LEU A 111 4.13 13.27 -11.60
N GLY A 112 5.43 13.36 -11.30
CA GLY A 112 6.46 12.63 -12.03
C GLY A 112 6.57 12.96 -13.53
N ASN A 113 6.09 14.14 -13.93
CA ASN A 113 6.01 14.55 -15.33
C ASN A 113 7.22 15.41 -15.79
N GLY A 114 8.28 15.45 -14.98
CA GLY A 114 9.47 16.27 -15.23
C GLY A 114 9.29 17.74 -14.87
N ALA A 115 8.13 18.13 -14.36
CA ALA A 115 7.84 19.47 -13.89
C ALA A 115 7.64 19.47 -12.37
N MET A 116 8.24 20.42 -11.71
CA MET A 116 7.81 20.84 -10.37
C MET A 116 6.85 22.02 -10.52
N GLY A 117 5.94 22.17 -9.58
CA GLY A 117 5.25 23.44 -9.38
C GLY A 117 6.22 24.61 -9.15
N ALA A 118 7.34 24.70 -9.84
CA ALA A 118 8.40 25.63 -9.55
C ALA A 118 9.00 26.38 -10.75
N ASN A 119 8.30 27.33 -11.22
CA ASN A 119 9.04 28.53 -11.50
C ASN A 119 8.86 29.50 -10.31
N ILE A 120 9.61 29.27 -9.21
CA ILE A 120 9.60 30.12 -8.00
C ILE A 120 9.82 31.61 -8.35
N VAL A 121 10.49 31.89 -9.46
CA VAL A 121 10.82 33.25 -9.89
C VAL A 121 9.63 34.00 -10.50
N LEU A 122 8.61 33.32 -11.04
CA LEU A 122 7.51 33.97 -11.75
C LEU A 122 6.12 33.78 -11.10
N GLY A 123 6.01 33.05 -9.99
CA GLY A 123 4.71 32.85 -9.31
C GLY A 123 3.65 32.08 -10.13
N ILE A 124 4.05 31.42 -11.22
CA ILE A 124 3.18 30.70 -12.14
C ILE A 124 3.41 29.19 -11.96
N TYR A 125 2.48 28.56 -11.26
CA TYR A 125 2.51 27.12 -11.03
C TYR A 125 1.15 26.49 -11.25
N PRO A 126 1.05 25.37 -11.92
CA PRO A 126 0.06 24.40 -11.51
C PRO A 126 0.63 23.69 -10.28
N LYS A 127 0.28 24.20 -9.08
CA LYS A 127 0.55 23.50 -7.80
C LYS A 127 -0.15 22.16 -7.71
N SER A 128 -1.06 21.87 -8.64
CA SER A 128 -1.84 20.64 -8.75
C SER A 128 -2.39 20.49 -10.17
N SER A 129 -2.67 19.27 -10.59
CA SER A 129 -3.40 18.99 -11.83
C SER A 129 -4.71 18.28 -11.52
N VAL A 130 -5.82 18.84 -12.00
CA VAL A 130 -7.13 18.18 -11.99
C VAL A 130 -7.29 17.22 -13.17
N THR A 131 -6.37 17.25 -14.13
CA THR A 131 -6.38 16.34 -15.29
C THR A 131 -5.30 15.28 -15.08
N PRO A 132 -5.64 13.99 -15.21
CA PRO A 132 -4.65 12.92 -15.18
C PRO A 132 -3.55 13.15 -16.23
N MET A 133 -2.30 13.17 -15.79
CA MET A 133 -1.11 13.40 -16.63
C MET A 133 -0.25 12.16 -16.63
N ARG A 134 0.37 11.84 -17.76
CA ARG A 134 1.30 10.71 -17.85
C ARG A 134 2.55 10.99 -17.02
N VAL A 135 2.93 10.01 -16.20
CA VAL A 135 4.25 9.96 -15.56
C VAL A 135 5.28 9.65 -16.65
N THR A 136 6.29 10.50 -16.80
CA THR A 136 7.26 10.40 -17.91
C THR A 136 8.36 9.39 -17.60
N GLY A 137 8.90 8.72 -18.63
CA GLY A 137 10.05 7.82 -18.49
C GLY A 137 9.74 6.47 -17.85
N LEU A 138 8.47 6.13 -17.66
CA LEU A 138 8.04 4.81 -17.18
C LEU A 138 7.38 4.02 -18.31
N GLU A 139 7.81 2.76 -18.43
CA GLU A 139 7.25 1.75 -19.34
C GLU A 139 7.25 0.40 -18.63
N ASP A 140 6.38 -0.51 -19.07
CA ASP A 140 6.29 -1.88 -18.55
C ASP A 140 6.07 -1.96 -17.02
N ILE A 141 5.30 -1.03 -16.48
CA ILE A 141 5.01 -1.01 -15.04
C ILE A 141 3.97 -2.08 -14.70
N ILE A 142 4.27 -2.84 -13.64
CA ILE A 142 3.42 -3.92 -13.15
C ILE A 142 2.82 -3.66 -11.77
N GLN A 143 3.36 -2.71 -11.01
CA GLN A 143 2.84 -2.29 -9.71
C GLN A 143 3.19 -0.83 -9.44
N ILE A 144 2.27 -0.10 -8.80
CA ILE A 144 2.49 1.26 -8.28
C ILE A 144 2.14 1.32 -6.80
N GLU A 145 2.88 2.12 -6.05
CA GLU A 145 2.60 2.43 -4.65
C GLU A 145 2.77 3.93 -4.41
N ALA A 146 2.08 4.45 -3.39
CA ALA A 146 2.19 5.85 -3.03
C ALA A 146 2.42 6.00 -1.52
N GLY A 147 3.45 6.73 -1.16
CA GLY A 147 3.63 7.24 0.18
C GLY A 147 2.95 8.60 0.38
N GLU A 148 3.35 9.36 1.38
CA GLU A 148 2.70 10.63 1.70
C GLU A 148 2.82 11.64 0.54
N ARG A 149 4.05 11.88 0.05
CA ARG A 149 4.36 12.88 -0.98
C ARG A 149 5.34 12.35 -2.04
N TYR A 150 5.35 11.06 -2.25
CA TYR A 150 6.18 10.36 -3.23
C TYR A 150 5.45 9.13 -3.75
N ALA A 151 5.97 8.54 -4.80
CA ALA A 151 5.45 7.31 -5.37
C ALA A 151 6.56 6.35 -5.78
N LEU A 152 6.21 5.07 -5.87
CA LEU A 152 7.04 3.99 -6.35
C LEU A 152 6.36 3.30 -7.54
N ALA A 153 7.17 2.81 -8.45
CA ALA A 153 6.75 1.91 -9.53
C ALA A 153 7.69 0.71 -9.62
N LEU A 154 7.14 -0.47 -9.75
CA LEU A 154 7.85 -1.70 -10.07
C LEU A 154 7.70 -1.99 -11.56
N ARG A 155 8.81 -2.13 -12.24
CA ARG A 155 8.88 -2.52 -13.63
C ARG A 155 8.93 -4.04 -13.78
N GLN A 156 8.47 -4.56 -14.90
CA GLN A 156 8.44 -6.00 -15.20
C GLN A 156 9.81 -6.68 -15.12
N ASP A 157 10.88 -5.94 -15.38
CA ASP A 157 12.27 -6.42 -15.26
C ASP A 157 12.76 -6.55 -13.80
N GLY A 158 11.94 -6.16 -12.81
CA GLY A 158 12.25 -6.18 -11.39
C GLY A 158 13.00 -4.95 -10.90
N THR A 159 13.15 -3.89 -11.71
CA THR A 159 13.68 -2.60 -11.25
C THR A 159 12.59 -1.77 -10.58
N VAL A 160 12.98 -0.98 -9.57
CA VAL A 160 12.09 -0.09 -8.83
C VAL A 160 12.45 1.36 -9.13
N TRP A 161 11.42 2.17 -9.35
CA TRP A 161 11.53 3.58 -9.66
C TRP A 161 10.77 4.40 -8.63
N ALA A 162 11.29 5.57 -8.26
CA ALA A 162 10.71 6.46 -7.26
C ALA A 162 10.73 7.92 -7.72
N TRP A 163 9.74 8.71 -7.30
CA TRP A 163 9.66 10.15 -7.58
C TRP A 163 8.84 10.89 -6.52
N GLY A 164 8.97 12.21 -6.47
CA GLY A 164 8.35 13.07 -5.45
C GLY A 164 9.34 13.55 -4.41
N LEU A 165 8.88 13.80 -3.20
CA LEU A 165 9.68 14.33 -2.09
C LEU A 165 10.73 13.31 -1.61
N ARG A 166 11.99 13.76 -1.43
CA ARG A 166 13.10 12.95 -0.90
C ARG A 166 13.15 12.87 0.62
N ASP A 167 12.15 13.45 1.29
CA ASP A 167 12.19 13.56 2.74
C ASP A 167 12.41 12.19 3.39
N ASP A 168 13.22 12.17 4.45
CA ASP A 168 13.55 10.95 5.20
C ASP A 168 14.05 9.77 4.34
N GLY A 169 14.65 10.03 3.17
CA GLY A 169 15.19 8.97 2.32
C GLY A 169 14.13 8.19 1.53
N ALA A 170 12.88 8.66 1.44
CA ALA A 170 11.79 7.93 0.81
C ALA A 170 12.03 7.52 -0.66
N ILE A 171 12.82 8.32 -1.40
CA ILE A 171 13.21 8.00 -2.79
C ILE A 171 14.24 6.87 -2.86
N GLY A 172 15.10 6.71 -1.87
CA GLY A 172 16.08 5.63 -1.81
C GLY A 172 17.28 5.80 -2.77
N ASP A 173 17.50 7.00 -3.33
CA ASP A 173 18.55 7.29 -4.33
C ASP A 173 19.92 7.67 -3.73
N GLY A 174 20.06 7.50 -2.41
CA GLY A 174 21.31 7.81 -1.68
C GLY A 174 21.55 9.30 -1.43
N LYS A 175 20.58 10.17 -1.76
CA LYS A 175 20.75 11.63 -1.61
C LYS A 175 20.07 12.13 -0.33
N PRO A 176 20.85 12.55 0.68
CA PRO A 176 20.25 13.10 1.90
C PRO A 176 19.57 14.46 1.63
N THR A 177 18.59 14.81 2.47
CA THR A 177 17.80 16.05 2.38
C THR A 177 18.60 17.33 2.51
N THR A 178 19.87 17.26 2.94
CA THR A 178 20.79 18.40 2.95
C THR A 178 21.22 18.82 1.54
N LEU A 179 21.06 17.94 0.55
CA LEU A 179 21.39 18.20 -0.86
C LEU A 179 20.15 18.63 -1.64
N ARG A 180 20.25 19.73 -2.36
CA ARG A 180 19.18 20.16 -3.28
C ARG A 180 19.36 19.53 -4.67
N PRO A 181 18.27 19.25 -5.43
CA PRO A 181 16.85 19.49 -5.09
C PRO A 181 16.30 18.48 -4.08
N LEU A 182 15.36 18.94 -3.23
CA LEU A 182 14.67 18.10 -2.24
C LEU A 182 13.68 17.11 -2.84
N SER A 183 13.49 17.13 -4.15
CA SER A 183 12.49 16.32 -4.85
C SER A 183 13.07 15.68 -6.10
N ALA A 184 12.57 14.51 -6.46
CA ALA A 184 12.72 13.88 -7.76
C ALA A 184 11.48 14.21 -8.60
N ILE A 185 11.61 15.16 -9.53
CA ILE A 185 10.50 15.67 -10.35
C ILE A 185 10.04 14.70 -11.43
N GLY A 186 10.79 13.64 -11.65
CA GLY A 186 10.48 12.51 -12.50
C GLY A 186 11.04 11.24 -11.89
N PRO A 187 10.61 10.07 -12.37
CA PRO A 187 11.07 8.79 -11.87
C PRO A 187 12.60 8.65 -11.93
N VAL A 188 13.20 8.26 -10.82
CA VAL A 188 14.60 7.86 -10.71
C VAL A 188 14.67 6.39 -10.27
N GLN A 189 15.58 5.62 -10.84
CA GLN A 189 15.76 4.23 -10.44
C GLN A 189 16.36 4.17 -9.03
N VAL A 190 15.78 3.31 -8.18
CA VAL A 190 16.28 3.02 -6.84
C VAL A 190 17.47 2.04 -6.99
N PRO A 191 18.70 2.42 -6.59
CA PRO A 191 19.87 1.56 -6.78
C PRO A 191 19.87 0.37 -5.80
N GLY A 192 20.61 -0.69 -6.14
CA GLY A 192 20.84 -1.83 -5.26
C GLY A 192 19.64 -2.77 -5.12
N LEU A 193 18.60 -2.61 -5.94
CA LEU A 193 17.45 -3.51 -6.00
C LEU A 193 17.50 -4.36 -7.25
N GLU A 194 17.50 -5.67 -7.07
CA GLU A 194 17.49 -6.66 -8.16
C GLU A 194 16.47 -7.76 -7.86
N GLY A 195 15.80 -8.26 -8.89
CA GLY A 195 14.86 -9.36 -8.78
C GLY A 195 13.65 -9.06 -7.89
N ILE A 196 13.24 -7.80 -7.82
CA ILE A 196 12.07 -7.39 -7.03
C ILE A 196 10.80 -7.90 -7.69
N THR A 197 9.91 -8.44 -6.85
CA THR A 197 8.61 -9.01 -7.26
C THR A 197 7.42 -8.26 -6.69
N ARG A 198 7.62 -7.50 -5.61
CA ARG A 198 6.60 -6.66 -4.97
C ARG A 198 7.24 -5.45 -4.31
N ILE A 199 6.49 -4.37 -4.24
CA ILE A 199 6.82 -3.17 -3.47
C ILE A 199 5.66 -2.82 -2.53
N ALA A 200 5.99 -2.17 -1.41
CA ALA A 200 5.00 -1.56 -0.51
C ALA A 200 5.55 -0.22 -0.02
N ALA A 201 4.66 0.78 0.08
CA ALA A 201 4.99 2.11 0.57
C ALA A 201 4.16 2.43 1.81
N GLY A 202 4.83 2.73 2.91
CA GLY A 202 4.24 3.39 4.06
C GLY A 202 4.20 4.92 3.85
N ARG A 203 4.04 5.67 4.94
CA ARG A 203 4.00 7.14 4.86
C ARG A 203 5.30 7.71 4.27
N THR A 204 6.45 7.29 4.81
CA THR A 204 7.81 7.79 4.45
C THR A 204 8.85 6.67 4.43
N HIS A 205 8.45 5.40 4.47
CA HIS A 205 9.33 4.24 4.37
C HIS A 205 8.79 3.22 3.37
N ASN A 206 9.64 2.34 2.91
CA ASN A 206 9.33 1.41 1.84
C ASN A 206 9.86 0.01 2.13
N LEU A 207 9.18 -0.97 1.55
CA LEU A 207 9.62 -2.35 1.48
C LEU A 207 9.65 -2.82 0.02
N ALA A 208 10.60 -3.69 -0.30
CA ALA A 208 10.65 -4.41 -1.57
C ALA A 208 10.93 -5.89 -1.31
N LEU A 209 10.11 -6.76 -1.87
CA LEU A 209 10.25 -8.21 -1.77
C LEU A 209 11.07 -8.73 -2.95
N ARG A 210 12.18 -9.38 -2.65
CA ARG A 210 12.99 -10.08 -3.63
C ARG A 210 12.39 -11.45 -3.97
N ARG A 211 12.70 -11.96 -5.14
CA ARG A 211 12.24 -13.27 -5.61
C ARG A 211 12.70 -14.44 -4.73
N ASP A 212 13.82 -14.29 -4.04
CA ASP A 212 14.37 -15.29 -3.10
C ASP A 212 13.72 -15.26 -1.72
N GLY A 213 12.71 -14.40 -1.49
CA GLY A 213 11.98 -14.29 -0.24
C GLY A 213 12.63 -13.39 0.81
N HIS A 214 13.70 -12.65 0.45
CA HIS A 214 14.27 -11.61 1.31
C HIS A 214 13.58 -10.27 1.08
N VAL A 215 13.62 -9.39 2.09
CA VAL A 215 12.97 -8.08 2.07
C VAL A 215 14.02 -6.99 2.18
N MET A 216 13.93 -5.99 1.31
CA MET A 216 14.71 -4.77 1.38
C MET A 216 13.85 -3.64 1.95
N SER A 217 14.43 -2.70 2.70
CA SER A 217 13.74 -1.55 3.27
C SER A 217 14.57 -0.28 3.16
N TRP A 218 13.92 0.88 3.03
CA TRP A 218 14.56 2.19 3.01
C TRP A 218 13.55 3.29 3.37
N GLY A 219 14.06 4.51 3.65
CA GLY A 219 13.25 5.64 4.05
C GLY A 219 13.37 5.96 5.54
N SER A 220 12.33 6.56 6.11
CA SER A 220 12.24 6.88 7.54
C SER A 220 12.43 5.65 8.42
N ASN A 221 13.07 5.85 9.58
CA ASN A 221 13.34 4.76 10.53
C ASN A 221 13.27 5.23 12.00
N SER A 222 12.55 6.29 12.26
CA SER A 222 12.45 6.85 13.62
C SER A 222 11.79 5.91 14.61
N GLU A 223 10.92 5.03 14.11
CA GLU A 223 10.19 4.02 14.89
C GLU A 223 10.78 2.59 14.74
N GLY A 224 11.87 2.43 13.95
CA GLY A 224 12.44 1.12 13.64
C GLY A 224 11.73 0.41 12.48
N GLU A 225 10.97 1.15 11.69
CA GLU A 225 10.14 0.63 10.60
C GLU A 225 10.92 -0.03 9.47
N LEU A 226 12.25 0.15 9.42
CA LEU A 226 13.11 -0.56 8.47
C LEU A 226 13.50 -1.98 8.91
N GLY A 227 13.34 -2.33 10.20
CA GLY A 227 13.62 -3.68 10.68
C GLY A 227 15.10 -4.10 10.66
N ILE A 228 16.02 -3.15 10.71
CA ILE A 228 17.48 -3.35 10.57
C ILE A 228 18.23 -3.22 11.90
N GLY A 229 17.51 -3.20 13.04
CA GLY A 229 18.08 -3.11 14.38
C GLY A 229 18.54 -1.71 14.80
N THR A 230 18.31 -0.69 13.98
CA THR A 230 18.66 0.71 14.27
C THR A 230 17.47 1.64 14.07
N ARG A 231 17.67 2.94 14.32
CA ARG A 231 16.69 4.00 14.06
C ARG A 231 17.21 5.05 13.07
N PHE A 232 18.27 4.75 12.34
CA PHE A 232 18.82 5.66 11.36
C PHE A 232 18.03 5.56 10.04
N THR A 233 17.76 6.71 9.44
CA THR A 233 17.14 6.82 8.12
C THR A 233 17.93 6.02 7.08
N GLY A 234 17.23 5.24 6.28
CA GLY A 234 17.80 4.49 5.16
C GLY A 234 17.76 5.31 3.88
N TRP A 235 18.88 5.94 3.50
CA TRP A 235 18.98 6.70 2.25
C TRP A 235 19.06 5.82 1.00
N THR A 236 19.41 4.56 1.20
CA THR A 236 19.46 3.50 0.18
C THR A 236 18.84 2.23 0.76
N PRO A 237 18.34 1.31 -0.09
CA PRO A 237 17.81 0.04 0.37
C PRO A 237 18.83 -0.78 1.18
N ALA A 238 18.37 -1.35 2.29
CA ALA A 238 19.10 -2.30 3.12
C ALA A 238 18.24 -3.54 3.38
N GLU A 239 18.88 -4.71 3.57
CA GLU A 239 18.15 -5.95 3.84
C GLU A 239 17.59 -5.96 5.26
N VAL A 240 16.32 -6.35 5.41
CA VAL A 240 15.65 -6.52 6.70
C VAL A 240 16.24 -7.73 7.41
N THR A 241 16.71 -7.55 8.64
CA THR A 241 17.45 -8.57 9.37
C THR A 241 16.54 -9.72 9.83
N GLY A 242 16.98 -10.96 9.58
CA GLY A 242 16.36 -12.16 10.15
C GLY A 242 15.06 -12.61 9.50
N LEU A 243 14.76 -12.13 8.30
CA LEU A 243 13.62 -12.58 7.48
C LEU A 243 14.08 -13.41 6.29
N ASP A 244 13.36 -14.48 6.06
CA ASP A 244 13.46 -15.35 4.89
C ASP A 244 12.07 -15.87 4.49
N ARG A 245 11.95 -16.49 3.31
CA ARG A 245 10.72 -17.14 2.83
C ARG A 245 9.49 -16.23 2.87
N VAL A 246 9.68 -14.93 2.69
CA VAL A 246 8.58 -13.96 2.65
C VAL A 246 7.85 -14.07 1.32
N VAL A 247 6.52 -14.05 1.37
CA VAL A 247 5.64 -14.13 0.18
C VAL A 247 4.74 -12.89 0.03
N ALA A 248 4.57 -12.11 1.10
CA ALA A 248 3.82 -10.87 1.06
C ALA A 248 4.43 -9.84 2.00
N ILE A 249 4.33 -8.56 1.62
CA ILE A 249 4.81 -7.40 2.38
C ILE A 249 3.72 -6.35 2.42
N ASP A 250 3.67 -5.58 3.50
CA ASP A 250 2.90 -4.34 3.57
C ASP A 250 3.54 -3.34 4.52
N ALA A 251 3.28 -2.05 4.28
CA ALA A 251 3.82 -0.93 5.04
C ALA A 251 2.71 0.09 5.33
N GLY A 252 2.64 0.59 6.56
CA GLY A 252 1.56 1.47 6.99
C GLY A 252 1.98 2.45 8.09
N GLY A 253 0.97 2.95 8.83
CA GLY A 253 1.14 3.93 9.89
C GLY A 253 0.94 5.37 9.42
N ALA A 254 -0.02 6.10 10.04
CA ALA A 254 -0.32 7.49 9.65
C ALA A 254 0.71 8.50 10.15
N ALA A 255 1.09 8.39 11.41
CA ALA A 255 2.06 9.29 12.06
C ALA A 255 3.39 8.60 12.34
N ARG A 256 3.37 7.28 12.47
CA ARG A 256 4.49 6.45 12.90
C ARG A 256 4.53 5.17 12.07
N GLY A 257 5.69 4.88 11.46
CA GLY A 257 5.85 3.76 10.55
C GLY A 257 5.69 2.40 11.22
N ILE A 258 5.05 1.49 10.50
CA ILE A 258 4.96 0.07 10.82
C ILE A 258 5.10 -0.75 9.55
N SER A 259 5.74 -1.88 9.67
CA SER A 259 5.97 -2.82 8.58
C SER A 259 5.52 -4.21 8.96
N GLY A 260 5.08 -4.99 7.98
CA GLY A 260 4.69 -6.36 8.20
C GLY A 260 4.85 -7.23 6.98
N VAL A 261 5.02 -8.52 7.22
CA VAL A 261 5.20 -9.53 6.16
C VAL A 261 4.44 -10.79 6.49
N ILE A 262 4.18 -11.59 5.46
CA ILE A 262 3.71 -12.97 5.59
C ILE A 262 4.78 -13.87 5.00
N ARG A 263 5.13 -14.94 5.71
CA ARG A 263 6.00 -16.02 5.25
C ARG A 263 5.19 -17.10 4.52
N ASP A 264 5.87 -17.97 3.81
CA ASP A 264 5.27 -19.07 3.03
C ASP A 264 4.49 -20.09 3.89
N ASP A 265 4.80 -20.17 5.21
CA ASP A 265 4.05 -20.95 6.19
C ASP A 265 2.78 -20.25 6.71
N GLY A 266 2.48 -19.04 6.23
CA GLY A 266 1.35 -18.22 6.67
C GLY A 266 1.57 -17.51 8.01
N ALA A 267 2.79 -17.50 8.55
CA ALA A 267 3.14 -16.73 9.73
C ALA A 267 3.28 -15.23 9.38
N VAL A 268 2.75 -14.38 10.24
CA VAL A 268 2.85 -12.92 10.11
C VAL A 268 3.97 -12.41 11.03
N TRP A 269 4.81 -11.54 10.51
CA TRP A 269 5.87 -10.85 11.25
C TRP A 269 5.70 -9.35 11.13
N MET A 270 5.92 -8.62 12.23
CA MET A 270 5.67 -7.19 12.35
C MET A 270 6.85 -6.49 13.00
N TRP A 271 7.08 -5.20 12.66
CA TRP A 271 8.07 -4.34 13.31
C TRP A 271 7.74 -2.87 13.07
N GLY A 272 8.39 -1.96 13.81
CA GLY A 272 8.12 -0.54 13.80
C GLY A 272 7.33 -0.10 15.03
N SER A 273 6.45 0.88 14.89
CA SER A 273 5.70 1.48 15.98
C SER A 273 4.62 0.58 16.58
N ASN A 274 4.48 0.61 17.92
CA ASN A 274 3.37 -0.01 18.66
C ASN A 274 2.50 1.00 19.43
N VAL A 275 2.67 2.28 19.19
CA VAL A 275 1.92 3.33 19.90
C VAL A 275 0.40 3.16 19.72
N GLU A 276 -0.04 2.80 18.51
CA GLU A 276 -1.45 2.54 18.18
C GLU A 276 -1.85 1.06 18.35
N THR A 277 -1.07 0.26 19.11
CA THR A 277 -1.27 -1.18 19.31
C THR A 277 -1.21 -2.02 18.02
N MET A 278 -0.61 -1.48 16.98
CA MET A 278 -0.57 -2.13 15.66
C MET A 278 0.29 -3.40 15.62
N MET A 279 1.16 -3.62 16.61
CA MET A 279 1.90 -4.89 16.75
C MET A 279 1.01 -6.09 17.09
N GLY A 280 -0.21 -5.87 17.58
CA GLY A 280 -1.17 -6.94 17.90
C GLY A 280 -0.70 -7.93 18.97
N ASN A 281 0.33 -7.59 19.74
CA ASN A 281 1.02 -8.46 20.72
C ASN A 281 0.35 -8.46 22.10
N GLY A 282 -0.66 -7.64 22.31
CA GLY A 282 -1.39 -7.48 23.58
C GLY A 282 -0.95 -6.31 24.42
N GLU A 283 0.05 -5.55 23.97
CA GLU A 283 0.58 -4.36 24.62
C GLU A 283 -0.03 -3.08 24.02
N GLY A 284 0.07 -1.98 24.78
CA GLY A 284 -0.37 -0.66 24.34
C GLY A 284 -1.82 -0.29 24.74
N PRO A 285 -2.33 0.91 24.38
CA PRO A 285 -1.55 1.96 23.72
C PRO A 285 -0.38 2.40 24.58
N LEU A 286 0.73 2.71 23.93
CA LEU A 286 1.98 3.09 24.59
C LEU A 286 2.31 4.56 24.30
N SER A 287 2.87 5.26 25.30
CA SER A 287 3.53 6.54 25.00
C SER A 287 4.73 6.28 24.08
N PRO A 288 5.09 7.22 23.21
CA PRO A 288 6.28 7.07 22.35
C PRO A 288 7.58 6.77 23.09
N ASP A 289 7.65 7.17 24.36
CA ASP A 289 8.84 6.99 25.21
C ASP A 289 8.80 5.69 26.04
N ASP A 290 7.67 4.96 26.00
CA ASP A 290 7.53 3.73 26.77
C ASP A 290 8.41 2.61 26.21
N PRO A 291 8.97 1.74 27.06
CA PRO A 291 9.55 0.48 26.61
C PRO A 291 8.52 -0.35 25.82
N GLY A 292 8.91 -0.85 24.67
CA GLY A 292 8.01 -1.62 23.79
C GLY A 292 7.13 -0.75 22.86
N ALA A 293 7.23 0.59 22.94
CA ALA A 293 6.54 1.48 21.99
C ALA A 293 6.98 1.27 20.53
N ARG A 294 8.11 0.61 20.33
CA ARG A 294 8.65 0.26 19.01
C ARG A 294 9.45 -1.02 19.03
N THR A 295 9.54 -1.66 17.87
CA THR A 295 10.31 -2.88 17.65
C THR A 295 11.24 -2.67 16.46
N LEU A 296 12.56 -2.76 16.68
CA LEU A 296 13.57 -2.45 15.67
C LEU A 296 13.91 -3.61 14.74
N LEU A 297 13.44 -4.80 15.07
CA LEU A 297 13.63 -6.03 14.31
C LEU A 297 12.28 -6.75 14.14
N PRO A 298 12.09 -7.53 13.07
CA PRO A 298 10.89 -8.31 12.87
C PRO A 298 10.60 -9.26 14.04
N VAL A 299 9.35 -9.27 14.52
CA VAL A 299 8.86 -10.21 15.55
C VAL A 299 7.60 -10.93 15.09
N PRO A 300 7.41 -12.22 15.40
CA PRO A 300 6.25 -12.96 14.98
C PRO A 300 4.99 -12.50 15.72
N LEU A 301 3.89 -12.30 14.97
CA LEU A 301 2.56 -12.05 15.51
C LEU A 301 1.96 -13.36 16.01
N LYS A 302 1.77 -13.47 17.32
CA LYS A 302 1.21 -14.70 17.94
C LYS A 302 -0.29 -14.83 17.72
N GLY A 303 -0.77 -16.07 17.57
CA GLY A 303 -2.20 -16.38 17.47
C GLY A 303 -2.81 -16.17 16.06
N ILE A 304 -1.98 -15.93 15.04
CA ILE A 304 -2.36 -15.94 13.63
C ILE A 304 -1.60 -17.07 12.93
N ALA A 305 -2.32 -17.86 12.18
CA ALA A 305 -1.76 -18.88 11.29
C ALA A 305 -2.56 -18.92 9.99
N GLY A 306 -1.92 -19.30 8.90
CA GLY A 306 -2.55 -19.40 7.58
C GLY A 306 -2.98 -18.06 7.00
N ALA A 307 -2.24 -16.99 7.29
CA ALA A 307 -2.45 -15.68 6.69
C ALA A 307 -2.25 -15.74 5.18
N LYS A 308 -3.16 -15.13 4.42
CA LYS A 308 -3.09 -14.98 2.96
C LYS A 308 -2.76 -13.56 2.52
N SER A 309 -3.31 -12.58 3.23
CA SER A 309 -2.97 -11.18 3.00
C SER A 309 -2.91 -10.42 4.31
N LEU A 310 -2.06 -9.40 4.32
CA LEU A 310 -1.88 -8.42 5.40
C LEU A 310 -2.22 -7.06 4.82
N SER A 311 -2.90 -6.21 5.60
CA SER A 311 -3.11 -4.80 5.27
C SER A 311 -2.85 -3.95 6.51
N LEU A 312 -2.03 -2.91 6.34
CA LEU A 312 -1.64 -1.97 7.38
C LEU A 312 -2.20 -0.58 7.06
N GLY A 313 -3.11 -0.10 7.90
CA GLY A 313 -3.71 1.22 7.79
C GLY A 313 -2.98 2.29 8.60
N GLY A 314 -3.64 3.42 8.83
CA GLY A 314 -3.07 4.53 9.60
C GLY A 314 -2.83 4.24 11.08
N GLY A 315 -3.70 3.45 11.71
CA GLY A 315 -3.61 3.08 13.14
C GLY A 315 -4.19 1.69 13.43
N HIS A 316 -4.53 0.92 12.40
CA HIS A 316 -5.11 -0.41 12.54
C HIS A 316 -4.57 -1.36 11.46
N ALA A 317 -4.71 -2.65 11.71
CA ALA A 317 -4.17 -3.70 10.86
C ALA A 317 -5.20 -4.81 10.63
N ALA A 318 -5.08 -5.51 9.52
CA ALA A 318 -5.94 -6.61 9.13
C ALA A 318 -5.14 -7.77 8.54
N VAL A 319 -5.57 -9.00 8.85
CA VAL A 319 -5.11 -10.22 8.19
C VAL A 319 -6.32 -10.99 7.69
N LEU A 320 -6.30 -11.32 6.40
CA LEU A 320 -7.20 -12.25 5.78
C LEU A 320 -6.62 -13.65 5.88
N LEU A 321 -7.38 -14.59 6.44
CA LEU A 321 -6.97 -15.98 6.59
C LEU A 321 -7.42 -16.85 5.41
N GLY A 322 -6.85 -18.05 5.33
CA GLY A 322 -7.13 -19.01 4.27
C GLY A 322 -8.57 -19.48 4.17
N ASP A 323 -9.31 -19.42 5.28
CA ASP A 323 -10.74 -19.75 5.34
C ASP A 323 -11.66 -18.57 4.96
N GLY A 324 -11.10 -17.45 4.51
CA GLY A 324 -11.86 -16.23 4.19
C GLY A 324 -12.32 -15.43 5.40
N SER A 325 -11.87 -15.76 6.61
CA SER A 325 -12.14 -14.97 7.81
C SER A 325 -11.14 -13.82 7.94
N LEU A 326 -11.63 -12.69 8.45
CA LEU A 326 -10.87 -11.47 8.66
C LEU A 326 -10.57 -11.28 10.15
N ARG A 327 -9.31 -11.00 10.46
CA ARG A 327 -8.85 -10.61 11.80
C ARG A 327 -8.32 -9.18 11.74
N MET A 328 -8.73 -8.35 12.71
CA MET A 328 -8.30 -6.95 12.77
C MET A 328 -7.89 -6.56 14.18
N TRP A 329 -7.02 -5.55 14.29
CA TRP A 329 -6.55 -5.02 15.58
C TRP A 329 -5.99 -3.61 15.40
N GLY A 330 -5.65 -2.95 16.51
CA GLY A 330 -5.15 -1.58 16.55
C GLY A 330 -6.19 -0.61 17.08
N HIS A 331 -6.11 0.63 16.63
CA HIS A 331 -7.02 1.72 17.00
C HIS A 331 -8.44 1.49 16.47
N ASP A 332 -9.45 1.72 17.33
CA ASP A 332 -10.88 1.55 17.01
C ASP A 332 -11.73 2.79 17.42
N GLY A 333 -11.09 3.96 17.45
CA GLY A 333 -11.78 5.19 17.85
C GLY A 333 -13.01 5.53 17.01
N TRP A 334 -13.07 5.03 15.78
CA TRP A 334 -14.10 5.30 14.80
C TRP A 334 -14.88 4.06 14.35
N GLY A 335 -14.65 2.90 15.00
CA GLY A 335 -15.25 1.63 14.60
C GLY A 335 -14.53 0.95 13.43
N GLN A 336 -13.29 1.35 13.12
CA GLN A 336 -12.53 0.84 11.97
C GLN A 336 -12.14 -0.63 12.09
N ILE A 337 -12.25 -1.24 13.27
CA ILE A 337 -12.07 -2.68 13.47
C ILE A 337 -13.31 -3.48 13.03
N GLY A 338 -14.50 -2.87 13.06
CA GLY A 338 -15.70 -3.47 12.50
C GLY A 338 -16.37 -4.55 13.37
N VAL A 339 -16.21 -4.48 14.69
CA VAL A 339 -16.77 -5.45 15.65
C VAL A 339 -18.00 -4.95 16.43
N GLY A 340 -18.57 -3.81 16.00
CA GLY A 340 -19.77 -3.22 16.62
C GLY A 340 -19.45 -2.30 17.80
N THR A 341 -18.20 -1.96 18.04
CA THR A 341 -17.72 -1.05 19.08
C THR A 341 -16.96 0.11 18.47
N SER A 342 -16.70 1.15 19.28
CA SER A 342 -15.81 2.25 18.96
C SER A 342 -15.23 2.85 20.23
N GLY A 343 -14.18 3.69 20.12
CA GLY A 343 -13.60 4.43 21.23
C GLY A 343 -12.53 3.71 22.03
N SER A 344 -12.03 2.54 21.56
CA SER A 344 -11.03 1.74 22.25
C SER A 344 -9.91 1.26 21.32
N TYR A 345 -9.00 0.46 21.86
CA TYR A 345 -7.94 -0.24 21.12
C TYR A 345 -8.15 -1.74 21.22
N HIS A 346 -8.00 -2.44 20.12
CA HIS A 346 -7.90 -3.91 20.11
C HIS A 346 -6.44 -4.31 20.08
N LYS A 347 -5.91 -4.69 21.23
CA LYS A 347 -4.48 -5.01 21.44
C LYS A 347 -4.05 -6.35 20.81
N ARG A 348 -5.02 -7.19 20.41
CA ARG A 348 -4.83 -8.49 19.77
C ARG A 348 -5.76 -8.65 18.61
N PRO A 349 -5.41 -9.47 17.60
CA PRO A 349 -6.30 -9.75 16.48
C PRO A 349 -7.65 -10.30 16.93
N VAL A 350 -8.73 -9.60 16.58
CA VAL A 350 -10.12 -10.00 16.81
C VAL A 350 -10.81 -10.36 15.49
N LYS A 351 -11.77 -11.29 15.54
CA LYS A 351 -12.52 -11.70 14.34
C LYS A 351 -13.56 -10.64 14.01
N VAL A 352 -13.57 -10.17 12.77
CA VAL A 352 -14.66 -9.35 12.24
C VAL A 352 -15.87 -10.25 12.00
N THR A 353 -17.01 -9.89 12.57
CA THR A 353 -18.27 -10.63 12.44
C THR A 353 -19.20 -9.99 11.40
N GLY A 354 -20.13 -10.75 10.84
CA GLY A 354 -21.07 -10.24 9.82
C GLY A 354 -20.48 -10.11 8.42
N LEU A 355 -19.20 -10.44 8.23
CA LEU A 355 -18.52 -10.44 6.93
C LEU A 355 -17.91 -11.81 6.68
N ALA A 356 -18.32 -12.46 5.60
CA ALA A 356 -17.82 -13.78 5.19
C ALA A 356 -17.39 -13.75 3.72
N ASN A 357 -16.61 -14.75 3.30
CA ASN A 357 -16.13 -14.88 1.93
C ASN A 357 -15.38 -13.62 1.45
N VAL A 358 -14.51 -13.09 2.30
CA VAL A 358 -13.66 -11.95 1.95
C VAL A 358 -12.61 -12.41 0.94
N ALA A 359 -12.54 -11.71 -0.19
CA ALA A 359 -11.50 -11.89 -1.21
C ALA A 359 -10.30 -10.97 -0.98
N ALA A 360 -10.56 -9.73 -0.54
CA ALA A 360 -9.52 -8.75 -0.27
C ALA A 360 -9.96 -7.77 0.82
N VAL A 361 -8.99 -7.20 1.54
CA VAL A 361 -9.18 -6.15 2.55
C VAL A 361 -8.17 -5.05 2.33
N TYR A 362 -8.59 -3.81 2.52
CA TYR A 362 -7.78 -2.61 2.35
C TYR A 362 -8.05 -1.64 3.48
N LEU A 363 -7.01 -1.06 4.04
CA LEU A 363 -7.11 -0.17 5.18
C LEU A 363 -6.66 1.24 4.80
N GLY A 364 -7.43 2.22 5.23
CA GLY A 364 -7.09 3.62 5.12
C GLY A 364 -6.59 4.21 6.44
N GLY A 365 -6.69 5.54 6.58
CA GLY A 365 -6.29 6.23 7.82
C GLY A 365 -7.12 5.78 9.03
N ALA A 366 -8.45 5.83 8.90
CA ALA A 366 -9.39 5.48 9.96
C ALA A 366 -10.62 4.72 9.45
N HIS A 367 -10.56 4.12 8.28
CA HIS A 367 -11.64 3.33 7.70
C HIS A 367 -11.08 2.07 7.03
N SER A 368 -11.97 1.12 6.82
CA SER A 368 -11.65 -0.19 6.29
C SER A 368 -12.59 -0.56 5.15
N PHE A 369 -12.09 -1.28 4.17
CA PHE A 369 -12.83 -1.77 3.03
C PHE A 369 -12.59 -3.27 2.85
N ALA A 370 -13.60 -3.97 2.38
CA ALA A 370 -13.46 -5.34 1.93
C ALA A 370 -14.19 -5.55 0.61
N VAL A 371 -13.63 -6.45 -0.19
CA VAL A 371 -14.29 -7.01 -1.36
C VAL A 371 -14.55 -8.47 -1.05
N ARG A 372 -15.77 -8.92 -1.30
CA ARG A 372 -16.12 -10.34 -1.17
C ARG A 372 -15.92 -11.08 -2.48
N THR A 373 -15.89 -12.40 -2.42
CA THR A 373 -15.75 -13.26 -3.61
C THR A 373 -16.90 -13.13 -4.62
N ASP A 374 -18.03 -12.55 -4.20
CA ASP A 374 -19.16 -12.20 -5.08
C ASP A 374 -19.04 -10.82 -5.72
N GLY A 375 -17.88 -10.13 -5.53
CA GLY A 375 -17.61 -8.79 -6.07
C GLY A 375 -18.28 -7.65 -5.30
N THR A 376 -18.99 -7.90 -4.19
CA THR A 376 -19.62 -6.84 -3.40
C THR A 376 -18.62 -6.09 -2.54
N PHE A 377 -18.77 -4.76 -2.46
CA PHE A 377 -17.95 -3.86 -1.65
C PHE A 377 -18.56 -3.60 -0.29
N TRP A 378 -17.71 -3.55 0.73
CA TRP A 378 -18.08 -3.32 2.11
C TRP A 378 -17.17 -2.27 2.73
N ILE A 379 -17.73 -1.38 3.56
CA ILE A 379 -17.02 -0.27 4.21
C ILE A 379 -17.38 -0.19 5.69
N TRP A 380 -16.43 0.18 6.54
CA TRP A 380 -16.67 0.53 7.96
C TRP A 380 -15.58 1.43 8.50
N GLY A 381 -15.79 2.00 9.68
CA GLY A 381 -14.90 2.97 10.33
C GLY A 381 -15.35 4.40 10.14
N PHE A 382 -14.38 5.32 10.18
CA PHE A 382 -14.61 6.76 10.11
C PHE A 382 -15.31 7.14 8.82
N ARG A 383 -16.23 8.07 9.00
CA ARG A 383 -17.03 8.55 7.90
C ARG A 383 -16.73 10.00 7.56
N TYR A 384 -16.47 10.23 6.27
CA TYR A 384 -16.38 11.59 5.76
C TYR A 384 -17.75 12.28 5.76
N ARG A 385 -17.81 13.46 6.39
CA ARG A 385 -18.92 14.40 6.16
C ARG A 385 -18.95 14.68 4.68
N GLY A 386 -19.98 14.20 3.99
CA GLY A 386 -20.14 14.38 2.56
C GLY A 386 -20.38 13.11 1.75
N ALA A 387 -19.99 11.94 2.21
CA ALA A 387 -20.34 10.71 1.53
C ALA A 387 -21.81 10.35 1.77
N GLY A 388 -22.77 11.09 1.27
CA GLY A 388 -24.25 10.89 1.28
C GLY A 388 -24.89 9.71 2.02
N LEU A 389 -24.11 8.81 2.54
CA LEU A 389 -24.48 7.47 2.92
C LEU A 389 -24.98 7.33 4.36
N LEU A 390 -24.69 8.12 5.35
CA LEU A 390 -25.25 8.01 6.71
C LEU A 390 -24.65 9.08 7.66
N ALA A 391 -25.34 9.43 8.74
CA ALA A 391 -24.92 10.51 9.64
C ALA A 391 -23.98 10.06 10.78
N LYS A 392 -23.48 8.82 10.79
CA LYS A 392 -22.67 8.25 11.88
C LYS A 392 -21.56 7.35 11.33
N ASP A 393 -20.45 7.20 12.06
CA ASP A 393 -19.40 6.22 11.76
C ASP A 393 -19.96 4.80 11.75
N LEU A 394 -19.42 3.98 10.89
CA LEU A 394 -19.88 2.60 10.71
C LEU A 394 -19.03 1.68 11.61
N GLN A 395 -19.64 1.14 12.66
CA GLN A 395 -18.97 0.26 13.60
C GLN A 395 -18.95 -1.21 13.14
N VAL A 396 -19.67 -1.53 12.08
CA VAL A 396 -19.71 -2.85 11.47
C VAL A 396 -19.62 -2.77 9.97
N PRO A 397 -19.09 -3.81 9.29
CA PRO A 397 -19.08 -3.86 7.85
C PRO A 397 -20.47 -3.60 7.25
N THR A 398 -20.55 -2.64 6.37
CA THR A 398 -21.77 -2.21 5.70
C THR A 398 -21.57 -2.25 4.19
N ARG A 399 -22.51 -2.83 3.46
CA ARG A 399 -22.43 -2.92 2.01
C ARG A 399 -22.48 -1.53 1.36
N LEU A 400 -21.60 -1.31 0.39
CA LEU A 400 -21.56 -0.11 -0.45
C LEU A 400 -21.87 -0.49 -1.89
N ASP A 401 -22.93 0.09 -2.44
CA ASP A 401 -23.25 -0.05 -3.87
C ASP A 401 -22.49 1.03 -4.65
N LEU A 402 -21.69 0.60 -5.64
CA LEU A 402 -20.93 1.49 -6.52
C LEU A 402 -21.72 1.74 -7.79
N PRO A 403 -21.67 2.96 -8.37
CA PRO A 403 -22.35 3.32 -9.61
C PRO A 403 -21.82 2.58 -10.83
#